data_8e5e6589ffed7ee781ff9d55c016c78f
#
_entry.id   8e5e6589ffed7ee781ff9d55c016c78f
#
_cell.length_a   1.000
_cell.length_b   1.000
_cell.length_c   1.000
_cell.angle_alpha   90.00
_cell.angle_beta   90.00
_cell.angle_gamma   90.00
#
_symmetry.space_group_name_H-M   'P 1'
#
loop_
_entity.id
_entity.type
_entity.pdbx_description
1 polymer ?
#
loop_
_entity_poly.entity_id
_entity_poly.type
_entity_poly.pdbx_seq_one_letter_code
_entity_poly.pdbx_strand_id
1 'polypeptide(L)'
;MQVLLSNARPEQASCDALAVLVEEGKLEAALQDLDRALDGWIREAVRLTGFGGRQDRTLWLFTHGKIPPPRLLLVGMGRPKAGYARMEALRRAAAVAVREARSQRTRRLAVWTLQLPPQALGAVVEGLYLGAYRYEAYKTFEEPQLERVEILGDPDPERKWALRRGQVLAEATCFARDLVNAPPNE
;
A
#
# COMPACT_ATOMS: atom_id res chain seq x y z
N MET A 1 -2.16 13.96 -1.44
CA MET A 1 -1.43 12.83 -0.82
C MET A 1 0.04 12.90 -1.21
N GLN A 2 0.96 12.80 -0.24
CA GLN A 2 2.40 12.77 -0.48
C GLN A 2 2.91 11.33 -0.36
N VAL A 3 3.74 10.85 -1.31
CA VAL A 3 4.38 9.53 -1.26
C VAL A 3 5.88 9.70 -1.11
N LEU A 4 6.48 9.02 -0.13
CA LEU A 4 7.90 9.13 0.23
C LEU A 4 8.53 7.75 0.40
N LEU A 5 9.85 7.68 0.30
CA LEU A 5 10.64 6.52 0.76
C LEU A 5 11.07 6.75 2.21
N SER A 6 11.10 5.69 2.99
CA SER A 6 11.54 5.71 4.38
C SER A 6 12.40 4.48 4.67
N ASN A 7 13.53 4.67 5.34
CA ASN A 7 14.41 3.58 5.79
C ASN A 7 13.96 2.97 7.13
N ALA A 8 12.81 3.37 7.64
CA ALA A 8 12.26 2.78 8.85
C ALA A 8 11.99 1.28 8.67
N ARG A 9 12.25 0.51 9.71
CA ARG A 9 11.82 -0.88 9.76
C ARG A 9 10.32 -0.96 9.97
N PRO A 10 9.62 -2.00 9.46
CA PRO A 10 8.17 -2.12 9.59
C PRO A 10 7.68 -2.03 11.04
N GLU A 11 8.39 -2.68 11.95
CA GLU A 11 8.08 -2.69 13.37
C GLU A 11 8.41 -1.37 14.11
N GLN A 12 9.01 -0.40 13.43
CA GLN A 12 9.40 0.91 13.98
C GLN A 12 8.75 2.09 13.24
N ALA A 13 7.95 1.83 12.22
CA ALA A 13 7.34 2.87 11.41
C ALA A 13 6.35 3.71 12.24
N SER A 14 6.52 5.04 12.25
CA SER A 14 5.62 5.96 12.95
C SER A 14 4.47 6.37 12.03
N CYS A 15 3.39 5.59 12.03
CA CYS A 15 2.22 5.79 11.17
C CYS A 15 0.93 5.32 11.87
N ASP A 16 -0.22 5.64 11.28
CA ASP A 16 -1.52 5.24 11.82
C ASP A 16 -1.89 3.79 11.41
N ALA A 17 -1.30 3.31 10.32
CA ALA A 17 -1.43 1.93 9.86
C ALA A 17 -0.21 1.50 9.04
N LEU A 18 0.18 0.24 9.17
CA LEU A 18 1.18 -0.43 8.35
C LEU A 18 0.48 -1.39 7.38
N ALA A 19 0.61 -1.20 6.08
CA ALA A 19 0.16 -2.15 5.06
C ALA A 19 1.32 -3.03 4.60
N VAL A 20 1.08 -4.33 4.49
CA VAL A 20 2.05 -5.31 3.98
C VAL A 20 1.46 -6.01 2.77
N LEU A 21 2.15 -5.93 1.62
CA LEU A 21 1.75 -6.60 0.40
C LEU A 21 2.34 -8.02 0.40
N VAL A 22 1.48 -9.04 0.41
CA VAL A 22 1.90 -10.44 0.59
C VAL A 22 1.46 -11.33 -0.56
N GLU A 23 2.35 -12.22 -1.00
CA GLU A 23 2.03 -13.24 -2.00
C GLU A 23 1.37 -14.45 -1.35
N GLU A 24 0.41 -15.05 -2.03
CA GLU A 24 -0.23 -16.29 -1.60
C GLU A 24 0.80 -17.42 -1.49
N GLY A 25 0.81 -18.09 -0.33
CA GLY A 25 1.76 -19.16 -0.02
C GLY A 25 3.14 -18.72 0.48
N LYS A 26 3.39 -17.39 0.63
CA LYS A 26 4.66 -16.86 1.14
C LYS A 26 4.52 -16.06 2.44
N LEU A 27 3.34 -16.08 3.07
CA LEU A 27 3.05 -15.26 4.24
C LEU A 27 4.01 -15.51 5.41
N GLU A 28 4.21 -16.78 5.78
CA GLU A 28 4.97 -17.12 7.00
C GLU A 28 6.42 -16.63 6.91
N ALA A 29 7.10 -16.93 5.80
CA ALA A 29 8.49 -16.50 5.61
C ALA A 29 8.60 -14.96 5.52
N ALA A 30 7.62 -14.31 4.88
CA ALA A 30 7.63 -12.88 4.65
C ALA A 30 7.36 -12.07 5.92
N LEU A 31 6.58 -12.60 6.86
CA LEU A 31 6.09 -11.89 8.05
C LEU A 31 6.76 -12.35 9.34
N GLN A 32 7.74 -13.25 9.30
CA GLN A 32 8.30 -13.90 10.48
C GLN A 32 8.79 -12.93 11.56
N ASP A 33 9.53 -11.89 11.19
CA ASP A 33 10.07 -10.92 12.16
C ASP A 33 8.96 -10.03 12.72
N LEU A 34 8.03 -9.60 11.88
CA LEU A 34 6.87 -8.82 12.30
C LEU A 34 5.92 -9.63 13.18
N ASP A 35 5.71 -10.91 12.86
CA ASP A 35 4.91 -11.83 13.67
C ASP A 35 5.55 -12.08 15.04
N ARG A 36 6.89 -12.18 15.10
CA ARG A 36 7.63 -12.26 16.36
C ARG A 36 7.46 -11.01 17.21
N ALA A 37 7.51 -9.82 16.60
CA ALA A 37 7.29 -8.55 17.30
C ALA A 37 5.84 -8.40 17.81
N LEU A 38 4.90 -9.17 17.26
CA LEU A 38 3.50 -9.25 17.66
C LEU A 38 3.15 -10.54 18.42
N ASP A 39 4.16 -11.25 18.99
CA ASP A 39 4.01 -12.48 19.78
C ASP A 39 3.19 -13.58 19.08
N GLY A 40 3.34 -13.73 17.76
CA GLY A 40 2.65 -14.73 16.96
C GLY A 40 1.20 -14.38 16.57
N TRP A 41 0.77 -13.16 16.84
CA TRP A 41 -0.61 -12.72 16.58
C TRP A 41 -0.99 -12.71 15.10
N ILE A 42 -0.05 -12.41 14.18
CA ILE A 42 -0.32 -12.46 12.76
C ILE A 42 -0.67 -13.89 12.33
N ARG A 43 0.12 -14.87 12.73
CA ARG A 43 -0.10 -16.29 12.41
C ARG A 43 -1.42 -16.78 12.93
N GLU A 44 -1.75 -16.44 14.16
CA GLU A 44 -3.02 -16.84 14.77
C GLU A 44 -4.22 -16.21 14.03
N ALA A 45 -4.16 -14.93 13.73
CA ALA A 45 -5.21 -14.26 12.98
C ALA A 45 -5.37 -14.79 11.55
N VAL A 46 -4.28 -15.11 10.87
CA VAL A 46 -4.28 -15.76 9.55
C VAL A 46 -4.96 -17.13 9.64
N ARG A 47 -4.64 -17.93 10.67
CA ARG A 47 -5.25 -19.24 10.91
C ARG A 47 -6.76 -19.12 11.17
N LEU A 48 -7.18 -18.19 12.02
CA LEU A 48 -8.59 -17.98 12.40
C LEU A 48 -9.45 -17.47 11.25
N THR A 49 -8.89 -16.58 10.41
CA THR A 49 -9.64 -15.94 9.31
C THR A 49 -9.55 -16.67 7.99
N GLY A 50 -8.61 -17.63 7.87
CA GLY A 50 -8.31 -18.31 6.60
C GLY A 50 -7.67 -17.37 5.56
N PHE A 51 -7.04 -16.27 6.01
CA PHE A 51 -6.38 -15.35 5.09
C PHE A 51 -5.14 -16.02 4.47
N GLY A 52 -5.20 -16.29 3.17
CA GLY A 52 -4.13 -16.99 2.44
C GLY A 52 -3.28 -16.08 1.55
N GLY A 53 -3.49 -14.77 1.55
CA GLY A 53 -2.82 -13.85 0.63
C GLY A 53 -3.38 -13.87 -0.80
N ARG A 54 -4.59 -14.42 -1.02
CA ARG A 54 -5.27 -14.38 -2.32
C ARG A 54 -5.46 -12.96 -2.79
N GLN A 55 -5.42 -12.76 -4.11
CA GLN A 55 -5.55 -11.46 -4.73
C GLN A 55 -6.77 -10.67 -4.23
N ASP A 56 -6.56 -9.39 -3.96
CA ASP A 56 -7.55 -8.42 -3.48
C ASP A 56 -8.19 -8.76 -2.11
N ARG A 57 -7.74 -9.82 -1.43
CA ARG A 57 -8.15 -10.10 -0.05
C ARG A 57 -7.33 -9.27 0.92
N THR A 58 -8.01 -8.78 1.95
CA THR A 58 -7.40 -7.97 3.01
C THR A 58 -7.68 -8.55 4.38
N LEU A 59 -6.79 -8.28 5.32
CA LEU A 59 -6.96 -8.61 6.72
C LEU A 59 -6.43 -7.47 7.58
N TRP A 60 -7.31 -6.87 8.38
CA TRP A 60 -6.96 -5.87 9.38
C TRP A 60 -6.69 -6.50 10.73
N LEU A 61 -5.63 -6.06 11.39
CA LEU A 61 -5.24 -6.49 12.73
C LEU A 61 -4.92 -5.25 13.59
N PHE A 62 -5.22 -5.34 14.89
CA PHE A 62 -4.73 -4.39 15.88
C PHE A 62 -3.43 -4.89 16.48
N THR A 63 -2.46 -4.00 16.65
CA THR A 63 -1.13 -4.34 17.17
C THR A 63 -1.05 -4.31 18.69
N HIS A 64 -2.10 -3.81 19.34
CA HIS A 64 -2.20 -3.71 20.81
C HIS A 64 -1.02 -2.97 21.45
N GLY A 65 -0.41 -2.01 20.73
CA GLY A 65 0.72 -1.24 21.22
C GLY A 65 2.07 -1.98 21.25
N LYS A 66 2.15 -3.20 20.70
CA LYS A 66 3.41 -3.96 20.63
C LYS A 66 4.40 -3.39 19.62
N ILE A 67 3.89 -2.70 18.61
CA ILE A 67 4.68 -1.90 17.66
C ILE A 67 4.02 -0.52 17.50
N PRO A 68 4.77 0.52 17.06
CA PRO A 68 4.25 1.87 16.91
C PRO A 68 3.01 1.99 16.02
N PRO A 69 2.91 1.32 14.84
CA PRO A 69 1.68 1.32 14.07
C PRO A 69 0.55 0.63 14.85
N PRO A 70 -0.54 1.32 15.23
CA PRO A 70 -1.63 0.70 15.99
C PRO A 70 -2.44 -0.31 15.19
N ARG A 71 -2.36 -0.28 13.86
CA ARG A 71 -3.09 -1.14 12.94
C ARG A 71 -2.15 -1.72 11.89
N LEU A 72 -2.36 -2.99 11.55
CA LEU A 72 -1.69 -3.72 10.50
C LEU A 72 -2.73 -4.15 9.46
N LEU A 73 -2.43 -3.91 8.19
CA LEU A 73 -3.23 -4.34 7.05
C LEU A 73 -2.40 -5.31 6.20
N LEU A 74 -2.85 -6.56 6.10
CA LEU A 74 -2.31 -7.49 5.12
C LEU A 74 -3.12 -7.39 3.83
N VAL A 75 -2.44 -7.24 2.69
CA VAL A 75 -3.06 -7.16 1.35
C VAL A 75 -2.54 -8.27 0.48
N GLY A 76 -3.42 -9.16 0.04
CA GLY A 76 -3.08 -10.30 -0.81
C GLY A 76 -2.81 -9.88 -2.26
N MET A 77 -1.70 -10.36 -2.79
CA MET A 77 -1.29 -10.19 -4.20
C MET A 77 -1.65 -11.40 -5.08
N GLY A 78 -2.14 -12.50 -4.47
CA GLY A 78 -2.31 -13.78 -5.16
C GLY A 78 -0.96 -14.43 -5.48
N ARG A 79 -0.93 -15.19 -6.58
CA ARG A 79 0.27 -15.89 -7.10
C ARG A 79 0.69 -15.30 -8.45
N PRO A 80 1.23 -14.09 -8.50
CA PRO A 80 1.60 -13.48 -9.77
C PRO A 80 2.79 -14.21 -10.39
N LYS A 81 2.71 -14.47 -11.71
CA LYS A 81 3.87 -14.86 -12.49
C LYS A 81 4.87 -13.70 -12.56
N ALA A 82 6.14 -14.00 -12.86
CA ALA A 82 7.16 -12.96 -13.04
C ALA A 82 6.80 -11.98 -14.18
N GLY A 83 7.53 -10.87 -14.26
CA GLY A 83 7.36 -9.86 -15.29
C GLY A 83 6.11 -9.00 -15.10
N TYR A 84 5.38 -8.76 -16.17
CA TYR A 84 4.22 -7.84 -16.19
C TYR A 84 3.14 -8.21 -15.16
N ALA A 85 2.81 -9.49 -15.04
CA ALA A 85 1.80 -9.95 -14.09
C ALA A 85 2.14 -9.61 -12.63
N ARG A 86 3.44 -9.66 -12.27
CA ARG A 86 3.91 -9.26 -10.94
C ARG A 86 3.78 -7.75 -10.73
N MET A 87 4.13 -6.94 -11.74
CA MET A 87 3.98 -5.48 -11.67
C MET A 87 2.51 -5.09 -11.50
N GLU A 88 1.61 -5.74 -12.23
CA GLU A 88 0.18 -5.50 -12.12
C GLU A 88 -0.38 -5.92 -10.76
N ALA A 89 0.04 -7.05 -10.20
CA ALA A 89 -0.34 -7.49 -8.87
C ALA A 89 0.10 -6.48 -7.79
N LEU A 90 1.31 -5.93 -7.90
CA LEU A 90 1.82 -4.89 -7.02
C LEU A 90 1.01 -3.59 -7.13
N ARG A 91 0.72 -3.13 -8.36
CA ARG A 91 -0.10 -1.95 -8.61
C ARG A 91 -1.48 -2.09 -7.98
N ARG A 92 -2.14 -3.24 -8.19
CA ARG A 92 -3.46 -3.54 -7.62
C ARG A 92 -3.43 -3.60 -6.10
N ALA A 93 -2.48 -4.32 -5.51
CA ALA A 93 -2.37 -4.44 -4.06
C ALA A 93 -2.09 -3.08 -3.39
N ALA A 94 -1.25 -2.25 -3.99
CA ALA A 94 -1.00 -0.88 -3.53
C ALA A 94 -2.27 -0.01 -3.60
N ALA A 95 -3.06 -0.13 -4.67
CA ALA A 95 -4.34 0.57 -4.80
C ALA A 95 -5.37 0.07 -3.77
N VAL A 96 -5.40 -1.23 -3.47
CA VAL A 96 -6.24 -1.80 -2.40
C VAL A 96 -5.82 -1.24 -1.05
N ALA A 97 -4.50 -1.23 -0.74
CA ALA A 97 -3.97 -0.70 0.51
C ALA A 97 -4.43 0.74 0.78
N VAL A 98 -4.36 1.61 -0.22
CA VAL A 98 -4.81 3.01 -0.09
C VAL A 98 -6.32 3.11 0.11
N ARG A 99 -7.12 2.36 -0.65
CA ARG A 99 -8.58 2.38 -0.48
C ARG A 99 -9.01 1.90 0.91
N GLU A 100 -8.40 0.82 1.38
CA GLU A 100 -8.62 0.29 2.72
C GLU A 100 -8.19 1.29 3.80
N ALA A 101 -7.01 1.90 3.67
CA ALA A 101 -6.54 2.91 4.61
C ALA A 101 -7.50 4.11 4.69
N ARG A 102 -8.02 4.58 3.56
CA ARG A 102 -8.99 5.67 3.51
C ARG A 102 -10.33 5.29 4.15
N SER A 103 -10.85 4.09 3.89
CA SER A 103 -12.08 3.60 4.52
C SER A 103 -11.98 3.59 6.04
N GLN A 104 -10.79 3.38 6.57
CA GLN A 104 -10.47 3.40 8.00
C GLN A 104 -10.00 4.78 8.50
N ARG A 105 -10.17 5.85 7.70
CA ARG A 105 -9.78 7.23 8.04
C ARG A 105 -8.32 7.36 8.47
N THR A 106 -7.43 6.58 7.85
CA THR A 106 -5.99 6.63 8.07
C THR A 106 -5.41 7.89 7.42
N ARG A 107 -4.64 8.67 8.15
CA ARG A 107 -3.96 9.88 7.63
C ARG A 107 -2.53 9.56 7.17
N ARG A 108 -1.82 8.71 7.92
CA ARG A 108 -0.43 8.30 7.63
C ARG A 108 -0.37 6.79 7.49
N LEU A 109 -0.01 6.33 6.29
CA LEU A 109 0.13 4.91 5.94
C LEU A 109 1.60 4.60 5.69
N ALA A 110 2.13 3.54 6.31
CA ALA A 110 3.36 2.93 5.84
C ALA A 110 3.02 1.72 4.95
N VAL A 111 3.76 1.53 3.87
CA VAL A 111 3.59 0.38 2.98
C VAL A 111 4.89 -0.40 2.91
N TRP A 112 4.85 -1.64 3.36
CA TRP A 112 5.97 -2.55 3.28
C TRP A 112 5.75 -3.56 2.15
N THR A 113 6.70 -3.57 1.24
CA THR A 113 6.61 -4.32 -0.02
C THR A 113 7.58 -5.50 -0.06
N LEU A 114 8.19 -5.89 1.08
CA LEU A 114 9.17 -6.99 1.15
C LEU A 114 10.23 -6.82 0.06
N GLN A 115 11.30 -6.18 0.22
CA GLN A 115 12.46 -6.03 -0.67
C GLN A 115 12.14 -6.11 -2.18
N LEU A 116 11.42 -5.14 -2.71
CA LEU A 116 11.18 -5.05 -4.15
C LEU A 116 12.38 -4.44 -4.88
N PRO A 117 12.69 -4.93 -6.09
CA PRO A 117 13.64 -4.26 -6.96
C PRO A 117 13.10 -2.87 -7.38
N PRO A 118 14.00 -1.90 -7.67
CA PRO A 118 13.58 -0.54 -8.03
C PRO A 118 12.53 -0.47 -9.14
N GLN A 119 12.62 -1.33 -10.15
CA GLN A 119 11.67 -1.37 -11.27
C GLN A 119 10.23 -1.70 -10.82
N ALA A 120 10.10 -2.54 -9.79
CA ALA A 120 8.79 -2.91 -9.23
C ALA A 120 8.20 -1.81 -8.34
N LEU A 121 9.04 -0.97 -7.77
CA LEU A 121 8.61 0.16 -6.94
C LEU A 121 7.73 1.14 -7.72
N GLY A 122 8.06 1.41 -8.99
CA GLY A 122 7.23 2.27 -9.85
C GLY A 122 5.77 1.80 -9.93
N ALA A 123 5.55 0.49 -10.06
CA ALA A 123 4.20 -0.07 -10.10
C ALA A 123 3.45 0.11 -8.76
N VAL A 124 4.14 0.01 -7.63
CA VAL A 124 3.56 0.31 -6.32
C VAL A 124 3.15 1.78 -6.25
N VAL A 125 4.04 2.69 -6.62
CA VAL A 125 3.76 4.14 -6.60
C VAL A 125 2.56 4.50 -7.49
N GLU A 126 2.52 3.98 -8.72
CA GLU A 126 1.36 4.13 -9.61
C GLU A 126 0.07 3.64 -8.92
N GLY A 127 0.11 2.46 -8.31
CA GLY A 127 -1.03 1.88 -7.60
C GLY A 127 -1.52 2.76 -6.45
N LEU A 128 -0.61 3.33 -5.65
CA LEU A 128 -0.94 4.24 -4.56
C LEU A 128 -1.69 5.48 -5.06
N TYR A 129 -1.17 6.16 -6.08
CA TYR A 129 -1.83 7.35 -6.66
C TYR A 129 -3.15 7.02 -7.34
N LEU A 130 -3.18 5.98 -8.18
CA LEU A 130 -4.39 5.57 -8.90
C LEU A 130 -5.48 5.04 -7.97
N GLY A 131 -5.09 4.36 -6.87
CA GLY A 131 -6.01 3.91 -5.83
C GLY A 131 -6.56 5.05 -4.97
N ALA A 132 -5.80 6.12 -4.81
CA ALA A 132 -6.21 7.33 -4.09
C ALA A 132 -7.08 8.26 -4.92
N TYR A 133 -7.02 8.15 -6.25
CA TYR A 133 -7.73 9.03 -7.16
C TYR A 133 -9.24 9.03 -6.92
N ARG A 134 -9.81 10.23 -6.84
CA ARG A 134 -11.24 10.52 -6.87
C ARG A 134 -11.49 11.80 -7.65
N TYR A 135 -12.53 11.79 -8.45
CA TYR A 135 -13.03 13.02 -9.05
C TYR A 135 -13.94 13.71 -8.03
N GLU A 136 -13.47 14.81 -7.45
CA GLU A 136 -14.13 15.51 -6.34
C GLU A 136 -14.58 16.93 -6.71
N ALA A 137 -14.49 17.33 -7.99
CA ALA A 137 -14.77 18.70 -8.44
C ALA A 137 -16.16 19.24 -8.02
N TYR A 138 -17.12 18.35 -7.77
CA TYR A 138 -18.50 18.74 -7.40
C TYR A 138 -18.96 18.22 -6.05
N LYS A 139 -18.03 17.73 -5.20
CA LYS A 139 -18.39 17.25 -3.86
C LYS A 139 -18.29 18.34 -2.82
N THR A 140 -19.33 18.47 -2.00
CA THR A 140 -19.41 19.43 -0.91
C THR A 140 -18.91 18.90 0.43
N PHE A 141 -18.51 17.62 0.50
CA PHE A 141 -18.06 17.01 1.74
C PHE A 141 -16.56 16.79 1.74
N GLU A 142 -15.88 17.29 2.75
CA GLU A 142 -14.48 16.96 3.04
C GLU A 142 -14.42 15.63 3.80
N GLU A 143 -14.00 14.56 3.11
CA GLU A 143 -13.64 13.33 3.81
C GLU A 143 -12.19 13.45 4.33
N PRO A 144 -11.87 12.84 5.50
CA PRO A 144 -10.51 12.77 5.99
C PRO A 144 -9.61 12.15 4.90
N GLN A 145 -8.63 12.93 4.45
CA GLN A 145 -7.75 12.50 3.36
C GLN A 145 -6.54 11.76 3.90
N LEU A 146 -6.09 10.75 3.18
CA LEU A 146 -4.78 10.16 3.38
C LEU A 146 -3.73 11.20 2.97
N GLU A 147 -3.00 11.72 3.96
CA GLU A 147 -2.06 12.82 3.77
C GLU A 147 -0.71 12.31 3.27
N ARG A 148 -0.23 11.21 3.88
CA ARG A 148 1.13 10.71 3.67
C ARG A 148 1.17 9.20 3.56
N VAL A 149 1.92 8.71 2.57
CA VAL A 149 2.27 7.30 2.40
C VAL A 149 3.79 7.17 2.40
N GLU A 150 4.32 6.33 3.27
CA GLU A 150 5.74 5.99 3.33
C GLU A 150 5.94 4.57 2.80
N ILE A 151 6.70 4.43 1.71
CA ILE A 151 7.13 3.12 1.23
C ILE A 151 8.41 2.76 1.95
N LEU A 152 8.39 1.67 2.73
CA LEU A 152 9.51 1.26 3.54
C LEU A 152 10.61 0.59 2.69
N GLY A 153 11.85 1.01 2.91
CA GLY A 153 13.05 0.53 2.23
C GLY A 153 14.05 1.64 1.95
N ASP A 154 15.31 1.28 1.76
CA ASP A 154 16.40 2.25 1.61
C ASP A 154 16.15 3.22 0.44
N PRO A 155 16.30 4.54 0.68
CA PRO A 155 16.05 5.56 -0.32
C PRO A 155 17.28 5.78 -1.21
N ASP A 156 17.77 4.71 -1.87
CA ASP A 156 18.86 4.80 -2.84
C ASP A 156 18.46 5.60 -4.11
N PRO A 157 19.40 6.01 -4.95
CA PRO A 157 19.13 6.82 -6.14
C PRO A 157 18.17 6.14 -7.14
N GLU A 158 18.28 4.82 -7.34
CA GLU A 158 17.42 4.09 -8.29
C GLU A 158 15.97 4.05 -7.80
N ARG A 159 15.76 3.82 -6.49
CA ARG A 159 14.44 3.83 -5.88
C ARG A 159 13.82 5.24 -5.89
N LYS A 160 14.61 6.29 -5.63
CA LYS A 160 14.14 7.68 -5.76
C LYS A 160 13.69 7.99 -7.19
N TRP A 161 14.46 7.55 -8.19
CA TRP A 161 14.09 7.70 -9.59
C TRP A 161 12.81 6.90 -9.93
N ALA A 162 12.70 5.65 -9.49
CA ALA A 162 11.51 4.82 -9.69
C ALA A 162 10.26 5.43 -9.05
N LEU A 163 10.38 5.98 -7.83
CA LEU A 163 9.30 6.72 -7.16
C LEU A 163 8.87 7.91 -8.00
N ARG A 164 9.82 8.76 -8.42
CA ARG A 164 9.51 9.96 -9.21
C ARG A 164 8.84 9.61 -10.54
N ARG A 165 9.37 8.59 -11.25
CA ARG A 165 8.78 8.10 -12.50
C ARG A 165 7.36 7.58 -12.30
N GLY A 166 7.12 6.74 -11.29
CA GLY A 166 5.78 6.21 -10.98
C GLY A 166 4.79 7.33 -10.62
N GLN A 167 5.24 8.34 -9.89
CA GLN A 167 4.45 9.52 -9.57
C GLN A 167 4.02 10.27 -10.84
N VAL A 168 4.95 10.61 -11.72
CA VAL A 168 4.65 11.35 -12.96
C VAL A 168 3.65 10.59 -13.85
N LEU A 169 3.84 9.27 -14.00
CA LEU A 169 2.94 8.43 -14.79
C LEU A 169 1.53 8.38 -14.19
N ALA A 170 1.44 8.27 -12.87
CA ALA A 170 0.16 8.23 -12.18
C ALA A 170 -0.55 9.59 -12.22
N GLU A 171 0.17 10.69 -12.01
CA GLU A 171 -0.38 12.05 -12.09
C GLU A 171 -0.90 12.35 -13.49
N ALA A 172 -0.16 11.97 -14.55
CA ALA A 172 -0.62 12.11 -15.95
C ALA A 172 -1.90 11.29 -16.20
N THR A 173 -1.98 10.07 -15.65
CA THR A 173 -3.19 9.23 -15.76
C THR A 173 -4.37 9.83 -14.99
N CYS A 174 -4.14 10.38 -13.80
CA CYS A 174 -5.18 11.07 -13.03
C CYS A 174 -5.69 12.31 -13.77
N PHE A 175 -4.78 13.10 -14.33
CA PHE A 175 -5.14 14.28 -15.14
C PHE A 175 -5.99 13.90 -16.35
N ALA A 176 -5.63 12.83 -17.08
CA ALA A 176 -6.44 12.34 -18.18
C ALA A 176 -7.85 11.90 -17.73
N ARG A 177 -7.96 11.29 -16.55
CA ARG A 177 -9.27 10.94 -15.95
C ARG A 177 -10.08 12.17 -15.57
N ASP A 178 -9.43 13.23 -15.07
CA ASP A 178 -10.11 14.50 -14.76
C ASP A 178 -10.73 15.09 -16.02
N LEU A 179 -9.99 15.12 -17.13
CA LEU A 179 -10.49 15.62 -18.43
C LEU A 179 -11.69 14.82 -18.95
N VAL A 180 -11.68 13.48 -18.78
CA VAL A 180 -12.81 12.62 -19.21
C VAL A 180 -14.00 12.78 -18.30
N ASN A 181 -13.80 13.04 -17.01
CA ASN A 181 -14.88 13.19 -16.02
C ASN A 181 -15.44 14.61 -15.96
N ALA A 182 -14.73 15.60 -16.52
CA ALA A 182 -15.21 16.98 -16.58
C ALA A 182 -16.41 17.09 -17.54
N PRO A 183 -17.47 17.84 -17.18
CA PRO A 183 -18.56 18.11 -18.08
C PRO A 183 -18.11 18.86 -19.33
N PRO A 184 -18.76 18.64 -20.51
CA PRO A 184 -18.33 19.25 -21.77
C PRO A 184 -18.53 20.76 -21.85
N ASN A 185 -19.10 21.39 -20.82
CA ASN A 185 -19.43 22.83 -20.77
C ASN A 185 -18.43 23.64 -19.90
N GLU A 186 -17.35 23.03 -19.43
CA GLU A 186 -16.29 23.69 -18.66
C GLU A 186 -15.00 23.90 -19.46
#